data_3a89c9ae9076cb488c50fa92b5c50f34
#
_entry.id   3a89c9ae9076cb488c50fa92b5c50f34
#
_cell.length_a   1.000
_cell.length_b   1.000
_cell.length_c   1.000
_cell.angle_alpha   90.00
_cell.angle_beta   90.00
_cell.angle_gamma   90.00
#
_symmetry.space_group_name_H-M   'P 1'
#
loop_
_entity.id
_entity.type
_entity.pdbx_description
1 polymer ?
#
loop_
_entity_poly.entity_id
_entity_poly.type
_entity_poly.pdbx_seq_one_letter_code
_entity_poly.pdbx_strand_id
1 'polypeptide(L)'
;MNMIHANNESINVKPPQLSTDFRTRDVIMNAERLGAMHQTRVSFVRTLLRKIDREQWTLSTHLWDLDEQGYGTVIYRLNTPEHLYHLVVFCNELADEERNDRVIAQKWDVTFGLVFGEISEELLDNLQANVPLQEAGRNSNMVMVLARANKSVRVFDHIVSSLAIGQQPDLDILAQVGYILRTTAVYGNGKFGIYDFKPLDHSEDFNQSFRAQMCAVYLLREFSLDWVDYLAKQKGGSNAAVLHPEIKRYLGVGNATGLGMAPYLINHPCVVDQWLTTREEALHVTLICQIEPKKTAYFASLIERAIQHFSEIVTINEQQIKLNEAVVAELAVLQNTLMATINHYSTWAEFLQAHHHLSLESQEVIISCLMELYPERVDAFQEKINADETLSLPKGKVIQDLIDVLERHYQWAINIDFSQPDNSHWFWYRSVDKEEPRMGVRGQEPGADRELALDIARQANKLYLALKPTDPQQLISEFILNQPKYRSIARRVWTMGHKPLGDIQMNVLHKTALPMHLLRCKLSMFGATKFDPRSDRWVRITLFQGAPLFAEVHSDEWLFPLLPDLSKEQGGLTHDRIA
;
A
#
# COMPACT_ATOMS: atom_id res chain seq x y z
N MET A 1 13.76 46.24 -27.59
CA MET A 1 13.17 44.89 -27.52
C MET A 1 13.97 44.11 -26.47
N ASN A 2 13.60 44.27 -25.20
CA ASN A 2 14.31 43.71 -24.05
C ASN A 2 13.64 42.40 -23.65
N MET A 3 14.36 41.29 -23.79
CA MET A 3 13.96 40.00 -23.23
C MET A 3 14.26 40.02 -21.73
N ILE A 4 13.24 39.83 -20.95
CA ILE A 4 13.32 39.59 -19.51
C ILE A 4 13.55 38.09 -19.32
N HIS A 5 14.79 37.75 -18.93
CA HIS A 5 15.08 36.39 -18.43
C HIS A 5 14.48 36.26 -17.03
N ALA A 6 13.47 35.40 -16.87
CA ALA A 6 13.00 34.96 -15.57
C ALA A 6 14.02 33.97 -14.98
N ASN A 7 14.69 34.37 -13.91
CA ASN A 7 15.50 33.49 -13.10
C ASN A 7 14.61 32.50 -12.34
N ASN A 8 14.60 31.25 -12.74
CA ASN A 8 14.14 30.14 -11.91
C ASN A 8 15.23 29.84 -10.87
N GLU A 9 15.22 30.53 -9.76
CA GLU A 9 15.94 30.08 -8.58
C GLU A 9 15.15 28.90 -7.96
N SER A 10 15.65 27.69 -8.16
CA SER A 10 15.24 26.51 -7.39
C SER A 10 15.59 26.77 -5.93
N ILE A 11 14.57 27.03 -5.13
CA ILE A 11 14.68 27.15 -3.66
C ILE A 11 15.08 25.78 -3.12
N ASN A 12 16.37 25.62 -2.87
CA ASN A 12 16.94 24.44 -2.23
C ASN A 12 16.62 24.52 -0.72
N VAL A 13 15.39 24.18 -0.34
CA VAL A 13 14.94 24.14 1.05
C VAL A 13 15.57 22.90 1.68
N LYS A 14 16.61 23.07 2.51
CA LYS A 14 17.09 22.01 3.38
C LYS A 14 15.91 21.47 4.18
N PRO A 15 15.69 20.12 4.22
CA PRO A 15 14.61 19.55 5.01
C PRO A 15 14.78 19.95 6.48
N PRO A 16 13.69 20.39 7.15
CA PRO A 16 13.74 20.72 8.57
C PRO A 16 14.13 19.46 9.37
N GLN A 17 14.96 19.61 10.39
CA GLN A 17 15.20 18.56 11.36
C GLN A 17 13.90 18.32 12.14
N LEU A 18 13.55 17.05 12.38
CA LEU A 18 12.42 16.67 13.24
C LEU A 18 12.53 17.42 14.57
N SER A 19 11.53 18.22 14.91
CA SER A 19 11.47 18.86 16.22
C SER A 19 11.17 17.78 17.27
N THR A 20 11.77 17.92 18.46
CA THR A 20 11.58 17.01 19.59
C THR A 20 10.14 16.95 20.12
N ASP A 21 9.26 17.83 19.64
CA ASP A 21 7.88 17.98 20.10
C ASP A 21 6.87 17.17 19.28
N PHE A 22 7.32 16.40 18.28
CA PHE A 22 6.44 15.65 17.42
C PHE A 22 6.24 14.21 17.94
N ARG A 23 5.23 13.48 17.37
CA ARG A 23 4.87 12.15 17.85
C ARG A 23 6.08 11.22 17.96
N THR A 24 6.30 10.66 19.16
CA THR A 24 7.46 9.81 19.45
C THR A 24 7.32 8.42 18.81
N ARG A 25 8.45 7.69 18.75
CA ARG A 25 8.43 6.29 18.27
C ARG A 25 7.45 5.40 19.04
N ASP A 26 7.30 5.63 20.36
CA ASP A 26 6.40 4.85 21.20
C ASP A 26 4.93 5.05 20.84
N VAL A 27 4.59 6.21 20.31
CA VAL A 27 3.26 6.52 19.80
C VAL A 27 3.06 5.96 18.40
N ILE A 28 4.01 6.23 17.48
CA ILE A 28 3.84 5.92 16.05
C ILE A 28 3.98 4.42 15.77
N MET A 29 4.98 3.76 16.40
CA MET A 29 5.27 2.36 16.13
C MET A 29 4.41 1.38 16.94
N ASN A 30 3.42 1.88 17.67
CA ASN A 30 2.40 1.06 18.32
C ASN A 30 1.52 0.36 17.27
N ALA A 31 1.31 -0.95 17.39
CA ALA A 31 0.59 -1.75 16.40
C ALA A 31 -0.87 -1.32 16.22
N GLU A 32 -1.55 -0.89 17.29
CA GLU A 32 -2.94 -0.40 17.21
C GLU A 32 -3.00 0.90 16.42
N ARG A 33 -2.06 1.83 16.64
CA ARG A 33 -1.97 3.07 15.88
C ARG A 33 -1.61 2.81 14.41
N LEU A 34 -0.67 1.90 14.15
CA LEU A 34 -0.37 1.47 12.78
C LEU A 34 -1.63 0.92 12.08
N GLY A 35 -2.46 0.19 12.83
CA GLY A 35 -3.74 -0.34 12.35
C GLY A 35 -4.84 0.70 12.15
N ALA A 36 -4.73 1.85 12.77
CA ALA A 36 -5.67 2.95 12.62
C ALA A 36 -5.34 3.88 11.44
N MET A 37 -4.13 3.75 10.84
CA MET A 37 -3.68 4.64 9.77
C MET A 37 -4.52 4.51 8.50
N HIS A 38 -4.74 5.63 7.85
CA HIS A 38 -5.37 5.74 6.53
C HIS A 38 -4.39 6.25 5.47
N GLN A 39 -4.75 6.09 4.20
CA GLN A 39 -3.95 6.61 3.10
C GLN A 39 -3.76 8.13 3.20
N THR A 40 -2.63 8.60 2.72
CA THR A 40 -2.28 10.02 2.67
C THR A 40 -1.66 10.38 1.33
N ARG A 41 -1.34 11.65 1.12
CA ARG A 41 -0.63 12.10 -0.08
C ARG A 41 0.71 11.40 -0.33
N VAL A 42 1.38 10.89 0.71
CA VAL A 42 2.64 10.13 0.58
C VAL A 42 2.46 8.63 0.41
N SER A 43 1.22 8.14 0.24
CA SER A 43 0.95 6.75 -0.14
C SER A 43 1.41 6.46 -1.57
N PHE A 44 1.87 5.23 -1.82
CA PHE A 44 2.57 4.86 -3.06
C PHE A 44 1.75 5.07 -4.34
N VAL A 45 0.46 4.74 -4.33
CA VAL A 45 -0.45 5.02 -5.46
C VAL A 45 -0.45 6.51 -5.79
N ARG A 46 -0.58 7.35 -4.76
CA ARG A 46 -0.72 8.81 -4.95
C ARG A 46 0.59 9.47 -5.36
N THR A 47 1.73 8.99 -4.85
CA THR A 47 3.04 9.49 -5.28
C THR A 47 3.35 9.10 -6.72
N LEU A 48 2.94 7.89 -7.16
CA LEU A 48 3.08 7.48 -8.55
C LEU A 48 2.28 8.38 -9.50
N LEU A 49 0.98 8.59 -9.24
CA LEU A 49 0.13 9.40 -10.10
C LEU A 49 0.66 10.83 -10.26
N ARG A 50 1.14 11.44 -9.16
CA ARG A 50 1.77 12.76 -9.24
C ARG A 50 3.11 12.76 -9.97
N LYS A 51 3.88 11.66 -9.94
CA LYS A 51 5.10 11.53 -10.75
C LYS A 51 4.75 11.46 -12.24
N ILE A 52 3.77 10.64 -12.60
CA ILE A 52 3.28 10.54 -13.98
C ILE A 52 2.85 11.90 -14.51
N ASP A 53 2.08 12.65 -13.72
CA ASP A 53 1.63 14.01 -14.09
C ASP A 53 2.80 14.99 -14.20
N ARG A 54 3.60 15.13 -13.16
CA ARG A 54 4.73 16.08 -13.12
C ARG A 54 5.73 15.87 -14.25
N GLU A 55 6.01 14.62 -14.58
CA GLU A 55 7.01 14.25 -15.59
C GLU A 55 6.39 13.97 -16.96
N GLN A 56 5.07 14.17 -17.11
CA GLN A 56 4.36 14.08 -18.37
C GLN A 56 4.56 12.73 -19.08
N TRP A 57 4.44 11.62 -18.33
CA TRP A 57 4.53 10.29 -18.92
C TRP A 57 3.40 10.05 -19.92
N THR A 58 3.67 9.32 -20.98
CA THR A 58 2.69 9.01 -22.02
C THR A 58 2.47 7.52 -22.17
N LEU A 59 1.22 7.14 -22.43
CA LEU A 59 0.81 5.75 -22.66
C LEU A 59 0.20 5.61 -24.05
N SER A 60 0.59 4.57 -24.77
CA SER A 60 0.00 4.20 -26.05
C SER A 60 -0.09 2.69 -26.20
N THR A 61 -1.04 2.23 -27.00
CA THR A 61 -1.15 0.83 -27.37
C THR A 61 -0.09 0.54 -28.44
N HIS A 62 0.81 -0.40 -28.17
CA HIS A 62 1.84 -0.86 -29.12
C HIS A 62 1.36 -2.07 -29.93
N LEU A 63 0.69 -3.02 -29.26
CA LEU A 63 0.09 -4.20 -29.88
C LEU A 63 -1.26 -4.49 -29.23
N TRP A 64 -2.25 -4.81 -30.04
CA TRP A 64 -3.54 -5.32 -29.59
C TRP A 64 -3.90 -6.50 -30.49
N ASP A 65 -3.50 -7.69 -30.08
CA ASP A 65 -3.70 -8.95 -30.81
C ASP A 65 -4.52 -9.90 -29.94
N LEU A 66 -5.83 -9.64 -29.91
CA LEU A 66 -6.83 -10.46 -29.22
C LEU A 66 -7.84 -11.01 -30.22
N ASP A 67 -8.20 -12.28 -30.05
CA ASP A 67 -9.30 -12.90 -30.78
C ASP A 67 -10.69 -12.37 -30.31
N GLU A 68 -11.76 -12.84 -30.95
CA GLU A 68 -13.13 -12.44 -30.64
C GLU A 68 -13.56 -12.78 -29.20
N GLN A 69 -12.90 -13.77 -28.57
CA GLN A 69 -13.10 -14.19 -27.20
C GLN A 69 -12.24 -13.38 -26.21
N GLY A 70 -11.33 -12.55 -26.72
CA GLY A 70 -10.43 -11.70 -25.96
C GLY A 70 -9.19 -12.42 -25.44
N TYR A 71 -8.78 -13.51 -26.08
CA TYR A 71 -7.52 -14.21 -25.78
C TYR A 71 -6.41 -13.75 -26.73
N GLY A 72 -5.18 -13.73 -26.23
CA GLY A 72 -4.03 -13.28 -27.02
C GLY A 72 -3.10 -12.36 -26.24
N THR A 73 -2.46 -11.42 -26.95
CA THR A 73 -1.42 -10.55 -26.38
C THR A 73 -1.74 -9.09 -26.59
N VAL A 74 -1.57 -8.30 -25.53
CA VAL A 74 -1.66 -6.83 -25.58
C VAL A 74 -0.38 -6.23 -25.03
N ILE A 75 0.14 -5.20 -25.70
CA ILE A 75 1.34 -4.49 -25.27
C ILE A 75 1.03 -3.00 -25.24
N TYR A 76 1.19 -2.40 -24.05
CA TYR A 76 1.18 -0.95 -23.89
C TYR A 76 2.62 -0.45 -23.83
N ARG A 77 2.86 0.68 -24.48
CA ARG A 77 4.11 1.42 -24.45
C ARG A 77 3.97 2.62 -23.51
N LEU A 78 4.81 2.66 -22.50
CA LEU A 78 4.91 3.75 -21.53
C LEU A 78 6.22 4.50 -21.78
N ASN A 79 6.15 5.80 -22.12
CA ASN A 79 7.32 6.64 -22.24
C ASN A 79 7.39 7.56 -21.02
N THR A 80 8.54 7.63 -20.41
CA THR A 80 8.95 8.65 -19.44
C THR A 80 9.89 9.64 -20.15
N PRO A 81 10.32 10.74 -19.53
CA PRO A 81 11.26 11.68 -20.17
C PRO A 81 12.57 11.03 -20.64
N GLU A 82 13.06 10.01 -19.94
CA GLU A 82 14.36 9.41 -20.18
C GLU A 82 14.30 7.95 -20.64
N HIS A 83 13.21 7.25 -20.37
CA HIS A 83 13.14 5.81 -20.56
C HIS A 83 11.86 5.35 -21.24
N LEU A 84 11.95 4.15 -21.78
CA LEU A 84 10.86 3.42 -22.40
C LEU A 84 10.56 2.16 -21.59
N TYR A 85 9.28 1.91 -21.37
CA TYR A 85 8.79 0.68 -20.73
C TYR A 85 7.64 0.09 -21.51
N HIS A 86 7.40 -1.20 -21.32
CA HIS A 86 6.24 -1.88 -21.88
C HIS A 86 5.52 -2.69 -20.80
N LEU A 87 4.20 -2.58 -20.77
CA LEU A 87 3.37 -3.57 -20.10
C LEU A 87 2.97 -4.62 -21.12
N VAL A 88 3.43 -5.85 -20.93
CA VAL A 88 3.03 -7.00 -21.74
C VAL A 88 1.97 -7.79 -20.99
N VAL A 89 0.83 -8.02 -21.63
CA VAL A 89 -0.32 -8.71 -21.05
C VAL A 89 -0.66 -9.91 -21.94
N PHE A 90 -0.73 -11.09 -21.34
CA PHE A 90 -1.20 -12.31 -21.98
C PHE A 90 -2.57 -12.67 -21.41
N CYS A 91 -3.58 -12.71 -22.27
CA CYS A 91 -4.93 -13.14 -21.95
C CYS A 91 -5.09 -14.61 -22.26
N ASN A 92 -5.32 -15.43 -21.23
CA ASN A 92 -5.32 -16.87 -21.34
C ASN A 92 -6.74 -17.43 -21.38
N GLU A 93 -6.95 -18.48 -22.19
CA GLU A 93 -8.16 -19.27 -22.12
C GLU A 93 -8.19 -20.07 -20.83
N LEU A 94 -9.30 -19.96 -20.08
CA LEU A 94 -9.54 -20.78 -18.89
C LEU A 94 -10.93 -21.41 -19.00
N ALA A 95 -10.99 -22.71 -18.76
CA ALA A 95 -12.26 -23.40 -18.57
C ALA A 95 -12.98 -22.86 -17.32
N ASP A 96 -14.32 -22.83 -17.35
CA ASP A 96 -15.12 -22.27 -16.25
C ASP A 96 -14.88 -23.02 -14.92
N GLU A 97 -14.59 -24.31 -14.97
CA GLU A 97 -14.26 -25.15 -13.81
C GLU A 97 -12.93 -24.75 -13.15
N GLU A 98 -12.02 -24.13 -13.89
CA GLU A 98 -10.71 -23.69 -13.41
C GLU A 98 -10.75 -22.26 -12.84
N ARG A 99 -11.83 -21.52 -13.12
CA ARG A 99 -12.04 -20.18 -12.60
C ARG A 99 -12.42 -20.23 -11.13
N ASN A 100 -11.65 -19.57 -10.32
CA ASN A 100 -11.96 -19.41 -8.91
C ASN A 100 -11.59 -18.00 -8.43
N ASP A 101 -12.16 -17.60 -7.33
CA ASP A 101 -11.93 -16.29 -6.71
C ASP A 101 -10.55 -16.18 -6.04
N ARG A 102 -9.68 -17.20 -6.19
CA ARG A 102 -8.37 -17.25 -5.55
C ARG A 102 -7.29 -16.90 -6.56
N VAL A 103 -6.55 -15.82 -6.31
CA VAL A 103 -5.39 -15.44 -7.11
C VAL A 103 -4.20 -16.38 -6.91
N ILE A 104 -4.25 -17.27 -5.91
CA ILE A 104 -3.29 -18.36 -5.66
C ILE A 104 -3.76 -19.64 -6.39
N ALA A 105 -4.33 -19.49 -7.58
CA ALA A 105 -4.73 -20.61 -8.42
C ALA A 105 -3.56 -21.15 -9.23
N GLN A 106 -3.73 -22.33 -9.80
CA GLN A 106 -2.75 -22.91 -10.72
C GLN A 106 -2.81 -22.29 -12.13
N LYS A 107 -3.95 -21.65 -12.47
CA LYS A 107 -4.18 -21.00 -13.76
C LYS A 107 -4.78 -19.60 -13.56
N TRP A 108 -4.58 -18.72 -14.52
CA TRP A 108 -4.96 -17.30 -14.45
C TRP A 108 -5.54 -16.84 -15.77
N ASP A 109 -6.58 -15.98 -15.69
CA ASP A 109 -7.15 -15.32 -16.86
C ASP A 109 -6.12 -14.42 -17.56
N VAL A 110 -5.25 -13.77 -16.76
CA VAL A 110 -4.25 -12.83 -17.24
C VAL A 110 -2.91 -13.06 -16.53
N THR A 111 -1.85 -13.09 -17.32
CA THR A 111 -0.47 -12.96 -16.83
C THR A 111 0.17 -11.74 -17.47
N PHE A 112 1.00 -11.00 -16.74
CA PHE A 112 1.57 -9.77 -17.27
C PHE A 112 2.95 -9.46 -16.70
N GLY A 113 3.71 -8.68 -17.45
CA GLY A 113 5.02 -8.19 -17.03
C GLY A 113 5.23 -6.72 -17.38
N LEU A 114 5.95 -5.99 -16.53
CA LEU A 114 6.49 -4.68 -16.84
C LEU A 114 7.96 -4.85 -17.25
N VAL A 115 8.32 -4.35 -18.41
CA VAL A 115 9.62 -4.53 -19.05
C VAL A 115 10.27 -3.17 -19.32
N PHE A 116 11.55 -3.07 -19.07
CA PHE A 116 12.38 -1.91 -19.42
C PHE A 116 12.92 -2.03 -20.84
N GLY A 117 12.85 -0.97 -21.64
CA GLY A 117 13.41 -0.90 -22.99
C GLY A 117 12.52 -1.55 -24.06
N GLU A 118 13.11 -1.80 -25.23
CA GLU A 118 12.42 -2.37 -26.39
C GLU A 118 12.16 -3.88 -26.19
N ILE A 119 11.07 -4.37 -26.78
CA ILE A 119 10.68 -5.78 -26.73
C ILE A 119 11.12 -6.49 -28.00
N SER A 120 11.92 -7.56 -27.87
CA SER A 120 12.21 -8.50 -28.94
C SER A 120 11.24 -9.69 -28.91
N GLU A 121 11.10 -10.39 -30.03
CA GLU A 121 10.31 -11.64 -30.09
C GLU A 121 10.82 -12.68 -29.09
N GLU A 122 12.15 -12.85 -28.98
CA GLU A 122 12.75 -13.75 -28.00
C GLU A 122 12.37 -13.40 -26.55
N LEU A 123 12.34 -12.10 -26.21
CA LEU A 123 11.93 -11.65 -24.89
C LEU A 123 10.44 -11.91 -24.66
N LEU A 124 9.60 -11.73 -25.68
CA LEU A 124 8.17 -11.98 -25.60
C LEU A 124 7.88 -13.47 -25.35
N ASP A 125 8.52 -14.36 -26.10
CA ASP A 125 8.42 -15.82 -25.92
C ASP A 125 8.88 -16.25 -24.52
N ASN A 126 9.99 -15.68 -24.06
CA ASN A 126 10.51 -15.94 -22.72
C ASN A 126 9.52 -15.49 -21.64
N LEU A 127 8.92 -14.31 -21.78
CA LEU A 127 7.90 -13.82 -20.88
C LEU A 127 6.67 -14.73 -20.85
N GLN A 128 6.14 -15.10 -22.01
CA GLN A 128 4.96 -15.97 -22.10
C GLN A 128 5.20 -17.31 -21.39
N ALA A 129 6.39 -17.88 -21.50
CA ALA A 129 6.76 -19.12 -20.85
C ALA A 129 6.96 -18.98 -19.32
N ASN A 130 7.50 -17.86 -18.85
CA ASN A 130 7.99 -17.72 -17.47
C ASN A 130 7.11 -16.86 -16.55
N VAL A 131 6.27 -15.94 -17.07
CA VAL A 131 5.39 -15.12 -16.23
C VAL A 131 4.54 -15.95 -15.27
N PRO A 132 3.94 -17.10 -15.68
CA PRO A 132 3.16 -17.93 -14.77
C PRO A 132 3.96 -18.44 -13.58
N LEU A 133 5.26 -18.67 -13.74
CA LEU A 133 6.13 -19.20 -12.69
C LEU A 133 6.56 -18.14 -11.69
N GLN A 134 6.50 -16.86 -12.05
CA GLN A 134 6.91 -15.72 -11.23
C GLN A 134 8.31 -15.90 -10.59
N GLU A 135 9.24 -16.47 -11.33
CA GLU A 135 10.61 -16.70 -10.88
C GLU A 135 11.54 -15.69 -11.53
N ALA A 136 11.96 -14.68 -10.79
CA ALA A 136 12.83 -13.60 -11.27
C ALA A 136 14.14 -14.11 -11.90
N GLY A 137 14.75 -15.17 -11.36
CA GLY A 137 16.00 -15.74 -11.87
C GLY A 137 15.92 -16.41 -13.24
N ARG A 138 14.72 -16.54 -13.83
CA ARG A 138 14.49 -17.13 -15.16
C ARG A 138 14.22 -16.10 -16.23
N ASN A 139 14.18 -14.82 -15.88
CA ASN A 139 13.85 -13.76 -16.81
C ASN A 139 15.05 -12.87 -17.08
N SER A 140 14.98 -12.15 -18.21
CA SER A 140 15.93 -11.10 -18.54
C SER A 140 16.00 -10.03 -17.47
N ASN A 141 17.16 -9.40 -17.30
CA ASN A 141 17.35 -8.25 -16.42
C ASN A 141 16.50 -7.04 -16.82
N MET A 142 15.86 -7.06 -17.99
CA MET A 142 14.90 -6.03 -18.41
C MET A 142 13.52 -6.19 -17.77
N VAL A 143 13.21 -7.35 -17.18
CA VAL A 143 11.90 -7.65 -16.60
C VAL A 143 11.83 -7.14 -15.17
N MET A 144 10.95 -6.18 -14.92
CA MET A 144 10.83 -5.46 -13.67
C MET A 144 9.75 -6.04 -12.76
N VAL A 145 8.62 -6.42 -13.32
CA VAL A 145 7.47 -6.95 -12.59
C VAL A 145 6.93 -8.15 -13.37
N LEU A 146 6.65 -9.22 -12.66
CA LEU A 146 5.91 -10.38 -13.16
C LEU A 146 4.74 -10.62 -12.24
N ALA A 147 3.54 -10.68 -12.79
CA ALA A 147 2.35 -10.87 -11.99
C ALA A 147 1.23 -11.57 -12.77
N ARG A 148 0.17 -11.86 -12.05
CA ARG A 148 -1.00 -12.59 -12.52
C ARG A 148 -2.25 -11.84 -12.09
N ALA A 149 -3.32 -12.01 -12.85
CA ALA A 149 -4.63 -11.48 -12.50
C ALA A 149 -5.73 -12.44 -12.91
N ASN A 150 -6.86 -12.37 -12.19
CA ASN A 150 -8.07 -13.08 -12.55
C ASN A 150 -9.23 -12.10 -12.66
N LYS A 151 -10.16 -12.41 -13.56
CA LYS A 151 -11.43 -11.70 -13.70
C LYS A 151 -12.20 -11.71 -12.38
N SER A 152 -12.84 -10.61 -12.04
CA SER A 152 -13.81 -10.59 -10.97
C SER A 152 -15.03 -11.42 -11.39
N VAL A 153 -15.28 -12.54 -10.71
CA VAL A 153 -16.37 -13.46 -11.02
C VAL A 153 -17.75 -12.77 -11.03
N ARG A 154 -17.89 -11.68 -10.29
CA ARG A 154 -19.18 -10.97 -10.16
C ARG A 154 -19.34 -9.83 -11.14
N VAL A 155 -18.26 -9.14 -11.47
CA VAL A 155 -18.30 -7.83 -12.13
C VAL A 155 -17.90 -7.91 -13.60
N PHE A 156 -16.93 -8.77 -13.96
CA PHE A 156 -16.39 -8.80 -15.32
C PHE A 156 -17.45 -9.11 -16.37
N ASP A 157 -18.12 -10.26 -16.25
CA ASP A 157 -19.12 -10.71 -17.23
C ASP A 157 -20.40 -9.85 -17.17
N HIS A 158 -20.71 -9.29 -15.98
CA HIS A 158 -21.81 -8.33 -15.84
C HIS A 158 -21.56 -7.07 -16.66
N ILE A 159 -20.37 -6.46 -16.55
CA ILE A 159 -20.01 -5.27 -17.34
C ILE A 159 -20.07 -5.59 -18.84
N VAL A 160 -19.37 -6.64 -19.29
CA VAL A 160 -19.34 -7.01 -20.72
C VAL A 160 -20.75 -7.25 -21.27
N SER A 161 -21.59 -7.95 -20.52
CA SER A 161 -22.96 -8.28 -20.98
C SER A 161 -23.88 -7.06 -21.00
N SER A 162 -23.78 -6.16 -20.02
CA SER A 162 -24.55 -4.91 -20.01
C SER A 162 -24.15 -4.02 -21.17
N LEU A 163 -22.87 -3.81 -21.37
CA LEU A 163 -22.37 -2.98 -22.49
C LEU A 163 -22.71 -3.58 -23.85
N ALA A 164 -22.68 -4.91 -24.01
CA ALA A 164 -23.02 -5.57 -25.28
C ALA A 164 -24.45 -5.33 -25.72
N ILE A 165 -25.37 -5.10 -24.79
CA ILE A 165 -26.77 -4.76 -25.10
C ILE A 165 -27.05 -3.24 -25.10
N GLY A 166 -26.01 -2.41 -25.07
CA GLY A 166 -26.13 -0.95 -25.13
C GLY A 166 -26.43 -0.28 -23.78
N GLN A 167 -26.30 -0.97 -22.66
CA GLN A 167 -26.59 -0.46 -21.31
C GLN A 167 -25.33 -0.33 -20.45
N GLN A 168 -25.35 0.59 -19.48
CA GLN A 168 -24.33 0.65 -18.46
C GLN A 168 -24.57 -0.43 -17.39
N PRO A 169 -23.48 -0.91 -16.72
CA PRO A 169 -23.63 -1.92 -15.67
C PRO A 169 -24.31 -1.35 -14.43
N ASP A 170 -24.97 -2.23 -13.67
CA ASP A 170 -25.62 -1.89 -12.41
C ASP A 170 -24.60 -1.41 -11.36
N LEU A 171 -24.83 -0.21 -10.82
CA LEU A 171 -23.93 0.44 -9.86
C LEU A 171 -23.86 -0.28 -8.51
N ASP A 172 -24.95 -0.89 -8.06
CA ASP A 172 -24.98 -1.62 -6.79
C ASP A 172 -24.10 -2.88 -6.84
N ILE A 173 -24.06 -3.53 -8.03
CA ILE A 173 -23.17 -4.67 -8.26
C ILE A 173 -21.72 -4.20 -8.28
N LEU A 174 -21.42 -3.08 -8.94
CA LEU A 174 -20.07 -2.52 -8.98
C LEU A 174 -19.59 -2.10 -7.58
N ALA A 175 -20.44 -1.48 -6.77
CA ALA A 175 -20.12 -1.01 -5.43
C ALA A 175 -19.71 -2.15 -4.48
N GLN A 176 -20.24 -3.36 -4.67
CA GLN A 176 -19.89 -4.52 -3.86
C GLN A 176 -18.42 -4.96 -4.01
N VAL A 177 -17.80 -4.70 -5.17
CA VAL A 177 -16.48 -5.22 -5.51
C VAL A 177 -15.49 -4.10 -5.82
N GLY A 178 -15.82 -3.15 -6.70
CA GLY A 178 -15.03 -1.98 -7.04
C GLY A 178 -13.84 -2.24 -7.99
N TYR A 179 -13.76 -3.43 -8.62
CA TYR A 179 -12.67 -3.75 -9.56
C TYR A 179 -13.10 -4.79 -10.61
N ILE A 180 -12.46 -4.72 -11.78
CA ILE A 180 -12.66 -5.67 -12.91
C ILE A 180 -11.70 -6.86 -12.79
N LEU A 181 -10.41 -6.59 -12.53
CA LEU A 181 -9.38 -7.60 -12.35
C LEU A 181 -8.84 -7.57 -10.93
N ARG A 182 -8.39 -8.74 -10.46
CA ARG A 182 -7.70 -8.92 -9.19
C ARG A 182 -6.31 -9.51 -9.43
N THR A 183 -5.27 -8.85 -8.89
CA THR A 183 -3.87 -9.19 -9.15
C THR A 183 -3.13 -9.66 -7.91
N THR A 184 -1.96 -10.28 -8.14
CA THR A 184 -0.95 -10.59 -7.11
C THR A 184 0.24 -9.64 -7.11
N ALA A 185 0.28 -8.63 -7.98
CA ALA A 185 1.46 -7.79 -8.18
C ALA A 185 1.98 -7.14 -6.90
N VAL A 186 1.10 -6.80 -5.97
CA VAL A 186 1.44 -6.20 -4.67
C VAL A 186 1.29 -7.19 -3.50
N TYR A 187 1.09 -8.48 -3.80
CA TYR A 187 1.03 -9.54 -2.81
C TYR A 187 2.44 -9.93 -2.40
N GLY A 188 2.98 -9.24 -1.41
CA GLY A 188 4.33 -9.51 -0.93
C GLY A 188 4.34 -10.48 0.24
N ASN A 189 4.62 -11.75 -0.02
CA ASN A 189 5.03 -12.70 1.01
C ASN A 189 6.56 -12.81 1.14
N GLY A 190 7.31 -11.81 0.64
CA GLY A 190 8.76 -11.74 0.66
C GLY A 190 9.48 -12.24 -0.60
N LYS A 191 8.78 -12.84 -1.59
CA LYS A 191 9.39 -13.21 -2.89
C LYS A 191 9.35 -12.09 -3.94
N PHE A 192 8.42 -11.16 -3.81
CA PHE A 192 8.29 -9.96 -4.64
C PHE A 192 8.64 -8.71 -3.80
N GLY A 193 9.69 -8.83 -3.01
CA GLY A 193 10.21 -7.75 -2.21
C GLY A 193 11.16 -6.87 -3.02
N ILE A 194 11.53 -5.81 -2.41
CA ILE A 194 12.48 -4.78 -2.84
C ILE A 194 13.79 -5.35 -3.39
N TYR A 195 14.16 -6.58 -3.02
CA TYR A 195 15.38 -7.24 -3.49
C TYR A 195 15.33 -7.71 -4.95
N ASP A 196 14.14 -7.82 -5.56
CA ASP A 196 14.00 -8.18 -6.97
C ASP A 196 14.32 -6.98 -7.89
N PHE A 197 14.56 -5.80 -7.32
CA PHE A 197 14.84 -4.55 -8.04
C PHE A 197 16.31 -4.19 -8.22
N LYS A 198 17.25 -5.01 -7.79
CA LYS A 198 18.67 -4.74 -8.02
C LYS A 198 19.04 -4.42 -9.49
N PRO A 199 18.36 -4.99 -10.49
CA PRO A 199 18.62 -4.59 -11.88
C PRO A 199 18.17 -3.17 -12.22
N LEU A 200 17.34 -2.55 -11.36
CA LEU A 200 16.72 -1.24 -11.57
C LEU A 200 17.40 -0.10 -10.83
N ASP A 201 18.50 -0.35 -10.16
CA ASP A 201 19.33 0.68 -9.51
C ASP A 201 19.76 1.80 -10.47
N HIS A 202 19.48 1.66 -11.77
CA HIS A 202 19.80 2.63 -12.82
C HIS A 202 18.59 3.42 -13.32
N SER A 203 17.36 3.12 -12.86
CA SER A 203 16.17 3.85 -13.29
C SER A 203 15.65 4.72 -12.15
N GLU A 204 15.82 6.05 -12.28
CA GLU A 204 15.25 7.02 -11.34
C GLU A 204 13.70 7.00 -11.32
N ASP A 205 13.08 6.48 -12.38
CA ASP A 205 11.62 6.37 -12.48
C ASP A 205 11.06 5.45 -11.41
N PHE A 206 11.78 4.38 -11.07
CA PHE A 206 11.31 3.31 -10.20
C PHE A 206 12.22 3.06 -8.98
N ASN A 207 12.99 4.03 -8.55
CA ASN A 207 13.89 3.94 -7.40
C ASN A 207 13.17 3.85 -6.04
N GLN A 208 11.87 4.14 -5.99
CA GLN A 208 11.08 4.01 -4.77
C GLN A 208 10.49 2.62 -4.63
N SER A 209 10.26 2.23 -3.36
CA SER A 209 9.60 0.97 -3.01
C SER A 209 8.26 0.83 -3.71
N PHE A 210 8.02 -0.33 -4.33
CA PHE A 210 6.76 -0.66 -5.01
C PHE A 210 6.34 0.24 -6.18
N ARG A 211 7.12 1.22 -6.58
CA ARG A 211 6.71 2.13 -7.66
C ARG A 211 6.50 1.38 -8.99
N ALA A 212 7.37 0.43 -9.34
CA ALA A 212 7.20 -0.40 -10.54
C ALA A 212 5.95 -1.29 -10.47
N GLN A 213 5.69 -1.93 -9.31
CA GLN A 213 4.47 -2.74 -9.13
C GLN A 213 3.22 -1.89 -9.20
N MET A 214 3.22 -0.71 -8.58
CA MET A 214 2.09 0.22 -8.64
C MET A 214 1.85 0.70 -10.07
N CYS A 215 2.92 0.99 -10.81
CA CYS A 215 2.81 1.34 -12.23
C CYS A 215 2.20 0.18 -13.04
N ALA A 216 2.72 -1.05 -12.89
CA ALA A 216 2.17 -2.21 -13.58
C ALA A 216 0.67 -2.45 -13.23
N VAL A 217 0.26 -2.21 -11.97
CA VAL A 217 -1.14 -2.31 -11.54
C VAL A 217 -1.99 -1.20 -12.14
N TYR A 218 -1.47 0.02 -12.24
CA TYR A 218 -2.19 1.13 -12.86
C TYR A 218 -2.42 0.88 -14.36
N LEU A 219 -1.39 0.41 -15.07
CA LEU A 219 -1.52 0.05 -16.48
C LEU A 219 -2.43 -1.20 -16.68
N LEU A 220 -2.42 -2.15 -15.74
CA LEU A 220 -3.37 -3.28 -15.75
C LEU A 220 -4.82 -2.80 -15.60
N ARG A 221 -5.05 -1.73 -14.82
CA ARG A 221 -6.37 -1.09 -14.74
C ARG A 221 -6.80 -0.56 -16.10
N GLU A 222 -5.96 0.25 -16.76
CA GLU A 222 -6.24 0.77 -18.10
C GLU A 222 -6.55 -0.37 -19.07
N PHE A 223 -5.70 -1.41 -19.11
CA PHE A 223 -5.96 -2.60 -19.90
C PHE A 223 -7.33 -3.24 -19.58
N SER A 224 -7.69 -3.38 -18.32
CA SER A 224 -8.95 -4.03 -17.93
C SER A 224 -10.19 -3.26 -18.40
N LEU A 225 -10.10 -1.94 -18.42
CA LEU A 225 -11.16 -1.05 -18.93
C LEU A 225 -11.28 -1.17 -20.45
N ASP A 226 -10.16 -1.16 -21.17
CA ASP A 226 -10.15 -1.34 -22.63
C ASP A 226 -10.63 -2.75 -23.03
N TRP A 227 -10.26 -3.76 -22.23
CA TRP A 227 -10.63 -5.15 -22.49
C TRP A 227 -12.13 -5.41 -22.39
N VAL A 228 -12.81 -4.85 -21.40
CA VAL A 228 -14.29 -4.99 -21.29
C VAL A 228 -15.01 -4.25 -22.41
N ASP A 229 -14.55 -3.07 -22.82
CA ASP A 229 -15.08 -2.34 -23.97
C ASP A 229 -14.88 -3.14 -25.28
N TYR A 230 -13.70 -3.73 -25.48
CA TYR A 230 -13.38 -4.58 -26.61
C TYR A 230 -14.34 -5.78 -26.69
N LEU A 231 -14.46 -6.55 -25.61
CA LEU A 231 -15.32 -7.74 -25.56
C LEU A 231 -16.80 -7.40 -25.74
N ALA A 232 -17.25 -6.29 -25.15
CA ALA A 232 -18.62 -5.82 -25.34
C ALA A 232 -18.90 -5.53 -26.82
N LYS A 233 -17.95 -4.91 -27.50
CA LYS A 233 -18.04 -4.62 -28.94
C LYS A 233 -18.05 -5.89 -29.79
N GLN A 234 -17.19 -6.88 -29.47
CA GLN A 234 -17.19 -8.19 -30.16
C GLN A 234 -18.57 -8.87 -30.00
N LYS A 235 -19.14 -8.85 -28.81
CA LYS A 235 -20.39 -9.53 -28.47
C LYS A 235 -21.65 -8.79 -28.99
N GLY A 236 -21.67 -7.46 -28.89
CA GLY A 236 -22.84 -6.63 -29.20
C GLY A 236 -22.80 -5.92 -30.56
N GLY A 237 -21.64 -5.94 -31.24
CA GLY A 237 -21.43 -5.26 -32.50
C GLY A 237 -21.73 -3.76 -32.43
N SER A 238 -22.58 -3.25 -33.34
CA SER A 238 -22.97 -1.85 -33.37
C SER A 238 -23.89 -1.40 -32.22
N ASN A 239 -24.47 -2.33 -31.48
CA ASN A 239 -25.33 -2.04 -30.34
C ASN A 239 -24.57 -1.85 -29.05
N ALA A 240 -23.30 -2.22 -28.99
CA ALA A 240 -22.51 -2.14 -27.77
C ALA A 240 -22.27 -0.68 -27.36
N ALA A 241 -22.48 -0.40 -26.06
CA ALA A 241 -22.09 0.84 -25.44
C ALA A 241 -20.62 0.78 -25.00
N VAL A 242 -19.99 1.94 -24.81
CA VAL A 242 -18.69 2.10 -24.16
C VAL A 242 -18.92 2.35 -22.68
N LEU A 243 -18.08 1.82 -21.82
CA LEU A 243 -18.17 2.02 -20.38
C LEU A 243 -18.06 3.51 -20.05
N HIS A 244 -19.01 4.02 -19.25
CA HIS A 244 -19.08 5.44 -18.91
C HIS A 244 -17.80 5.92 -18.19
N PRO A 245 -17.25 7.11 -18.52
CA PRO A 245 -15.98 7.60 -17.93
C PRO A 245 -15.96 7.64 -16.39
N GLU A 246 -17.08 8.01 -15.75
CA GLU A 246 -17.17 8.02 -14.29
C GLU A 246 -17.12 6.61 -13.70
N ILE A 247 -17.71 5.61 -14.37
CA ILE A 247 -17.58 4.20 -13.97
C ILE A 247 -16.13 3.74 -14.16
N LYS A 248 -15.48 4.12 -15.26
CA LYS A 248 -14.05 3.83 -15.48
C LYS A 248 -13.19 4.39 -14.35
N ARG A 249 -13.42 5.64 -13.92
CA ARG A 249 -12.70 6.25 -12.78
C ARG A 249 -12.97 5.51 -11.47
N TYR A 250 -14.22 5.12 -11.22
CA TYR A 250 -14.57 4.40 -10.01
C TYR A 250 -13.90 3.03 -9.91
N LEU A 251 -13.76 2.31 -11.02
CA LEU A 251 -13.22 0.96 -11.03
C LEU A 251 -11.69 0.98 -10.87
N GLY A 252 -11.22 0.25 -9.89
CA GLY A 252 -9.80 0.02 -9.63
C GLY A 252 -9.34 -1.39 -9.98
N VAL A 253 -8.24 -1.81 -9.34
CA VAL A 253 -7.72 -3.18 -9.41
C VAL A 253 -7.77 -3.80 -8.03
N GLY A 254 -8.38 -4.98 -7.92
CA GLY A 254 -8.46 -5.72 -6.68
C GLY A 254 -7.14 -6.40 -6.33
N ASN A 255 -6.87 -6.51 -5.04
CA ASN A 255 -5.83 -7.38 -4.52
C ASN A 255 -6.42 -8.23 -3.39
N ALA A 256 -6.25 -9.55 -3.49
CA ALA A 256 -6.56 -10.42 -2.37
C ALA A 256 -5.39 -10.41 -1.39
N THR A 257 -5.70 -9.96 -0.20
CA THR A 257 -4.71 -9.80 0.83
C THR A 257 -5.07 -10.70 2.00
N GLY A 258 -4.31 -11.77 2.14
CA GLY A 258 -4.36 -12.60 3.33
C GLY A 258 -3.41 -12.11 4.40
N LEU A 259 -3.42 -12.75 5.56
CA LEU A 259 -2.45 -12.49 6.64
C LEU A 259 -0.99 -12.63 6.18
N GLY A 260 -0.72 -13.28 5.04
CA GLY A 260 0.59 -13.34 4.41
C GLY A 260 1.24 -11.98 4.11
N MET A 261 0.46 -10.90 4.05
CA MET A 261 1.00 -9.55 3.94
C MET A 261 1.46 -8.95 5.28
N ALA A 262 0.98 -9.43 6.41
CA ALA A 262 1.46 -8.96 7.71
C ALA A 262 2.96 -9.26 7.94
N PRO A 263 3.50 -10.45 7.61
CA PRO A 263 4.93 -10.72 7.66
C PRO A 263 5.79 -9.75 6.84
N TYR A 264 5.25 -9.21 5.76
CA TYR A 264 5.98 -8.26 4.93
C TYR A 264 6.45 -7.05 5.74
N LEU A 265 5.58 -6.40 6.52
CA LEU A 265 5.98 -5.26 7.36
C LEU A 265 7.03 -5.65 8.40
N ILE A 266 6.90 -6.85 8.96
CA ILE A 266 7.86 -7.37 9.94
C ILE A 266 9.21 -7.63 9.30
N ASN A 267 9.23 -8.11 8.04
CA ASN A 267 10.46 -8.45 7.33
C ASN A 267 11.14 -7.25 6.65
N HIS A 268 10.45 -6.12 6.50
CA HIS A 268 10.95 -4.90 5.85
C HIS A 268 10.86 -3.68 6.78
N PRO A 269 11.54 -3.73 7.94
CA PRO A 269 11.42 -2.70 8.96
C PRO A 269 11.98 -1.34 8.51
N CYS A 270 12.99 -1.32 7.65
CA CYS A 270 13.59 -0.08 7.17
C CYS A 270 12.65 0.70 6.24
N VAL A 271 11.93 0.02 5.35
CA VAL A 271 10.91 0.65 4.48
C VAL A 271 9.76 1.20 5.32
N VAL A 272 9.31 0.45 6.33
CA VAL A 272 8.25 0.88 7.24
C VAL A 272 8.67 2.13 8.01
N ASP A 273 9.85 2.09 8.65
CA ASP A 273 10.40 3.25 9.39
C ASP A 273 10.52 4.47 8.47
N GLN A 274 11.05 4.29 7.27
CA GLN A 274 11.27 5.39 6.34
C GLN A 274 9.95 5.98 5.84
N TRP A 275 8.97 5.15 5.45
CA TRP A 275 7.67 5.65 5.03
C TRP A 275 6.96 6.40 6.16
N LEU A 276 6.97 5.86 7.37
CA LEU A 276 6.38 6.51 8.55
C LEU A 276 7.10 7.80 8.90
N THR A 277 8.43 7.82 8.88
CA THR A 277 9.22 9.04 9.11
C THR A 277 8.86 10.11 8.07
N THR A 278 8.79 9.75 6.80
CA THR A 278 8.38 10.67 5.73
C THR A 278 6.95 11.19 5.94
N ARG A 279 6.03 10.32 6.36
CA ARG A 279 4.65 10.69 6.69
C ARG A 279 4.59 11.68 7.85
N GLU A 280 5.35 11.45 8.91
CA GLU A 280 5.39 12.34 10.07
C GLU A 280 6.05 13.70 9.74
N GLU A 281 7.11 13.71 8.94
CA GLU A 281 7.70 14.95 8.44
C GLU A 281 6.71 15.76 7.58
N ALA A 282 6.00 15.08 6.68
CA ALA A 282 4.98 15.69 5.84
C ALA A 282 3.77 16.22 6.65
N LEU A 283 3.38 15.50 7.70
CA LEU A 283 2.37 15.96 8.65
C LEU A 283 2.87 17.19 9.44
N HIS A 284 4.11 17.17 9.91
CA HIS A 284 4.67 18.26 10.70
C HIS A 284 4.59 19.60 9.96
N VAL A 285 4.97 19.65 8.67
CA VAL A 285 4.90 20.89 7.88
C VAL A 285 3.49 21.43 7.69
N THR A 286 2.48 20.59 7.81
CA THR A 286 1.07 20.98 7.84
C THR A 286 0.68 21.51 9.21
N LEU A 287 1.08 20.83 10.28
CA LEU A 287 0.66 21.14 11.65
C LEU A 287 1.17 22.50 12.14
N ILE A 288 2.34 22.95 11.70
CA ILE A 288 2.89 24.27 12.04
C ILE A 288 2.22 25.43 11.31
N CYS A 289 1.34 25.15 10.32
CA CYS A 289 0.62 26.18 9.60
C CYS A 289 -0.45 26.83 10.46
N GLN A 290 -0.63 28.13 10.28
CA GLN A 290 -1.76 28.84 10.87
C GLN A 290 -3.07 28.39 10.20
N ILE A 291 -4.14 28.40 10.98
CA ILE A 291 -5.47 28.04 10.51
C ILE A 291 -6.05 29.22 9.71
N GLU A 292 -6.38 28.95 8.46
CA GLU A 292 -6.97 29.91 7.54
C GLU A 292 -8.42 29.54 7.21
N PRO A 293 -9.33 30.53 7.05
CA PRO A 293 -10.75 30.25 6.77
C PRO A 293 -10.99 29.37 5.53
N LYS A 294 -10.22 29.59 4.45
CA LYS A 294 -10.32 28.78 3.22
C LYS A 294 -9.90 27.33 3.45
N LYS A 295 -8.82 27.13 4.22
CA LYS A 295 -8.34 25.78 4.56
C LYS A 295 -9.29 25.08 5.54
N THR A 296 -9.91 25.83 6.44
CA THR A 296 -10.95 25.30 7.33
C THR A 296 -12.16 24.79 6.56
N ALA A 297 -12.66 25.57 5.59
CA ALA A 297 -13.78 25.15 4.76
C ALA A 297 -13.44 23.88 3.96
N TYR A 298 -12.24 23.80 3.41
CA TYR A 298 -11.78 22.59 2.70
C TYR A 298 -11.62 21.39 3.65
N PHE A 299 -11.06 21.60 4.85
CA PHE A 299 -10.99 20.57 5.88
C PHE A 299 -12.38 20.04 6.26
N ALA A 300 -13.35 20.94 6.45
CA ALA A 300 -14.74 20.56 6.74
C ALA A 300 -15.32 19.65 5.65
N SER A 301 -15.10 19.98 4.38
CA SER A 301 -15.57 19.14 3.26
C SER A 301 -14.89 17.76 3.22
N LEU A 302 -13.63 17.66 3.63
CA LEU A 302 -12.94 16.37 3.74
C LEU A 302 -13.49 15.52 4.90
N ILE A 303 -13.81 16.14 6.03
CA ILE A 303 -14.44 15.44 7.17
C ILE A 303 -15.84 14.94 6.78
N GLU A 304 -16.64 15.75 6.07
CA GLU A 304 -17.94 15.33 5.55
C GLU A 304 -17.84 14.10 4.64
N ARG A 305 -16.88 14.10 3.70
CA ARG A 305 -16.60 12.94 2.85
C ARG A 305 -16.14 11.72 3.65
N ALA A 306 -15.36 11.93 4.71
CA ALA A 306 -14.95 10.83 5.58
C ALA A 306 -16.15 10.21 6.30
N ILE A 307 -17.04 11.03 6.87
CA ILE A 307 -18.29 10.57 7.50
C ILE A 307 -19.11 9.72 6.52
N GLN A 308 -19.32 10.24 5.32
CA GLN A 308 -20.08 9.56 4.28
C GLN A 308 -19.42 8.21 3.93
N HIS A 309 -18.11 8.20 3.65
CA HIS A 309 -17.38 6.97 3.33
C HIS A 309 -17.53 5.89 4.41
N PHE A 310 -17.32 6.25 5.69
CA PHE A 310 -17.43 5.28 6.78
C PHE A 310 -18.86 4.78 7.01
N SER A 311 -19.88 5.60 6.72
CA SER A 311 -21.28 5.20 6.81
C SER A 311 -21.72 4.26 5.70
N GLU A 312 -21.06 4.30 4.53
CA GLU A 312 -21.36 3.48 3.36
C GLU A 312 -20.54 2.18 3.28
N ILE A 313 -19.58 1.96 4.19
CA ILE A 313 -18.79 0.72 4.19
C ILE A 313 -19.67 -0.49 4.51
N VAL A 314 -19.86 -1.35 3.53
CA VAL A 314 -20.56 -2.63 3.69
C VAL A 314 -19.58 -3.69 4.15
N THR A 315 -19.75 -4.17 5.39
CA THR A 315 -18.95 -5.25 5.97
C THR A 315 -19.81 -6.14 6.85
N ILE A 316 -19.41 -7.42 6.99
CA ILE A 316 -20.03 -8.39 7.92
C ILE A 316 -19.19 -8.58 9.19
N ASN A 317 -18.05 -7.91 9.29
CA ASN A 317 -17.17 -8.01 10.44
C ASN A 317 -17.67 -7.09 11.57
N GLU A 318 -18.12 -7.67 12.67
CA GLU A 318 -18.72 -6.93 13.80
C GLU A 318 -17.76 -5.89 14.42
N GLN A 319 -16.46 -6.18 14.49
CA GLN A 319 -15.49 -5.22 15.01
C GLN A 319 -15.33 -4.03 14.08
N GLN A 320 -15.32 -4.27 12.76
CA GLN A 320 -15.25 -3.20 11.77
C GLN A 320 -16.54 -2.36 11.75
N ILE A 321 -17.70 -2.98 11.94
CA ILE A 321 -18.98 -2.25 12.07
C ILE A 321 -18.92 -1.26 13.24
N LYS A 322 -18.58 -1.74 14.43
CA LYS A 322 -18.46 -0.91 15.64
C LYS A 322 -17.43 0.21 15.49
N LEU A 323 -16.32 -0.08 14.84
CA LEU A 323 -15.28 0.90 14.57
C LEU A 323 -15.78 2.00 13.62
N ASN A 324 -16.45 1.62 12.52
CA ASN A 324 -17.02 2.59 11.58
C ASN A 324 -18.08 3.47 12.24
N GLU A 325 -18.97 2.88 13.05
CA GLU A 325 -19.99 3.62 13.81
C GLU A 325 -19.36 4.63 14.77
N ALA A 326 -18.30 4.25 15.47
CA ALA A 326 -17.58 5.14 16.38
C ALA A 326 -16.92 6.30 15.60
N VAL A 327 -16.24 6.02 14.49
CA VAL A 327 -15.62 7.05 13.64
C VAL A 327 -16.68 8.02 13.11
N VAL A 328 -17.80 7.53 12.60
CA VAL A 328 -18.91 8.37 12.10
C VAL A 328 -19.43 9.28 13.21
N ALA A 329 -19.68 8.73 14.40
CA ALA A 329 -20.19 9.52 15.54
C ALA A 329 -19.20 10.60 15.99
N GLU A 330 -17.92 10.26 16.13
CA GLU A 330 -16.88 11.21 16.55
C GLU A 330 -16.65 12.31 15.51
N LEU A 331 -16.54 11.96 14.23
CA LEU A 331 -16.36 12.93 13.16
C LEU A 331 -17.58 13.82 12.95
N ALA A 332 -18.81 13.30 13.18
CA ALA A 332 -20.03 14.10 13.10
C ALA A 332 -20.08 15.16 14.23
N VAL A 333 -19.66 14.82 15.44
CA VAL A 333 -19.51 15.80 16.54
C VAL A 333 -18.47 16.86 16.17
N LEU A 334 -17.31 16.44 15.65
CA LEU A 334 -16.26 17.34 15.17
C LEU A 334 -16.80 18.29 14.09
N GLN A 335 -17.49 17.78 13.07
CA GLN A 335 -18.07 18.56 11.96
C GLN A 335 -19.03 19.63 12.47
N ASN A 336 -19.93 19.26 13.38
CA ASN A 336 -20.95 20.16 13.95
C ASN A 336 -20.35 21.28 14.81
N THR A 337 -19.21 21.04 15.46
CA THR A 337 -18.57 22.01 16.36
C THR A 337 -17.44 22.80 15.70
N LEU A 338 -16.92 22.32 14.56
CA LEU A 338 -15.72 22.84 13.91
C LEU A 338 -15.76 24.36 13.70
N MET A 339 -16.78 24.88 13.04
CA MET A 339 -16.87 26.30 12.70
C MET A 339 -16.99 27.21 13.93
N ALA A 340 -17.54 26.70 15.03
CA ALA A 340 -17.64 27.42 16.28
C ALA A 340 -16.34 27.43 17.10
N THR A 341 -15.55 26.34 16.99
CA THR A 341 -14.39 26.12 17.87
C THR A 341 -13.05 26.37 17.19
N ILE A 342 -12.98 26.33 15.86
CA ILE A 342 -11.71 26.40 15.13
C ILE A 342 -10.90 27.65 15.44
N ASN A 343 -11.56 28.78 15.67
CA ASN A 343 -10.90 30.05 15.99
C ASN A 343 -10.25 30.08 17.40
N HIS A 344 -10.45 29.04 18.21
CA HIS A 344 -9.77 28.87 19.49
C HIS A 344 -8.32 28.35 19.31
N TYR A 345 -7.97 27.93 18.11
CA TYR A 345 -6.65 27.36 17.79
C TYR A 345 -5.91 28.28 16.81
N SER A 346 -4.64 28.50 17.04
CA SER A 346 -3.78 29.28 16.13
C SER A 346 -3.19 28.41 15.02
N THR A 347 -2.90 27.12 15.33
CA THR A 347 -2.27 26.18 14.41
C THR A 347 -3.01 24.84 14.35
N TRP A 348 -2.77 24.09 13.30
CA TRP A 348 -3.31 22.72 13.20
C TRP A 348 -2.71 21.77 14.24
N ALA A 349 -1.53 22.06 14.78
CA ALA A 349 -0.96 21.31 15.90
C ALA A 349 -1.81 21.45 17.17
N GLU A 350 -2.19 22.69 17.54
CA GLU A 350 -3.08 22.94 18.67
C GLU A 350 -4.45 22.27 18.49
N PHE A 351 -5.00 22.36 17.26
CA PHE A 351 -6.24 21.69 16.91
C PHE A 351 -6.13 20.16 17.09
N LEU A 352 -5.11 19.52 16.54
CA LEU A 352 -4.92 18.06 16.64
C LEU A 352 -4.71 17.64 18.11
N GLN A 353 -3.94 18.40 18.87
CA GLN A 353 -3.71 18.14 20.29
C GLN A 353 -5.01 18.22 21.12
N ALA A 354 -5.90 19.16 20.83
CA ALA A 354 -7.19 19.27 21.52
C ALA A 354 -8.11 18.05 21.27
N HIS A 355 -7.90 17.35 20.14
CA HIS A 355 -8.71 16.20 19.72
C HIS A 355 -8.02 14.84 19.98
N HIS A 356 -6.98 14.80 20.84
CA HIS A 356 -6.27 13.56 21.19
C HIS A 356 -7.13 12.53 21.96
N HIS A 357 -8.28 12.95 22.47
CA HIS A 357 -9.24 12.10 23.18
C HIS A 357 -10.11 11.23 22.26
N LEU A 358 -10.14 11.52 20.96
CA LEU A 358 -10.85 10.71 19.96
C LEU A 358 -10.20 9.34 19.79
N SER A 359 -10.94 8.39 19.20
CA SER A 359 -10.37 7.08 18.82
C SER A 359 -9.15 7.22 17.92
N LEU A 360 -8.28 6.21 17.91
CA LEU A 360 -7.09 6.25 17.08
C LEU A 360 -7.43 6.37 15.59
N GLU A 361 -8.50 5.69 15.16
CA GLU A 361 -9.00 5.77 13.80
C GLU A 361 -9.43 7.18 13.41
N SER A 362 -10.23 7.84 14.25
CA SER A 362 -10.66 9.22 14.00
C SER A 362 -9.49 10.19 13.98
N GLN A 363 -8.51 10.03 14.88
CA GLN A 363 -7.28 10.82 14.85
C GLN A 363 -6.52 10.65 13.54
N GLU A 364 -6.36 9.41 13.05
CA GLU A 364 -5.60 9.13 11.83
C GLU A 364 -6.38 9.54 10.55
N VAL A 365 -7.72 9.52 10.56
CA VAL A 365 -8.54 10.12 9.50
C VAL A 365 -8.35 11.63 9.47
N ILE A 366 -8.42 12.31 10.61
CA ILE A 366 -8.16 13.76 10.74
C ILE A 366 -6.76 14.09 10.18
N ILE A 367 -5.74 13.32 10.55
CA ILE A 367 -4.37 13.49 10.05
C ILE A 367 -4.32 13.36 8.53
N SER A 368 -4.99 12.35 7.96
CA SER A 368 -5.06 12.18 6.51
C SER A 368 -5.71 13.37 5.83
N CYS A 369 -6.79 13.92 6.40
CA CYS A 369 -7.44 15.13 5.90
C CYS A 369 -6.54 16.36 6.01
N LEU A 370 -5.82 16.53 7.14
CA LEU A 370 -4.90 17.66 7.34
C LEU A 370 -3.77 17.66 6.30
N MET A 371 -3.24 16.50 5.93
CA MET A 371 -2.18 16.38 4.91
C MET A 371 -2.65 16.77 3.48
N GLU A 372 -3.96 16.87 3.24
CA GLU A 372 -4.51 17.37 1.96
C GLU A 372 -4.56 18.91 1.89
N LEU A 373 -4.40 19.61 3.02
CA LEU A 373 -4.61 21.08 3.06
C LEU A 373 -3.45 21.86 2.40
N TYR A 374 -2.24 21.32 2.43
CA TYR A 374 -1.03 22.00 1.96
C TYR A 374 -0.22 21.11 1.02
N PRO A 375 -0.79 20.75 -0.16
CA PRO A 375 -0.16 19.84 -1.11
C PRO A 375 1.24 20.30 -1.53
N GLU A 376 1.44 21.60 -1.74
CA GLU A 376 2.73 22.20 -2.11
C GLU A 376 3.84 21.98 -1.07
N ARG A 377 3.50 21.72 0.19
CA ARG A 377 4.44 21.41 1.26
C ARG A 377 4.64 19.92 1.45
N VAL A 378 3.54 19.15 1.38
CA VAL A 378 3.54 17.70 1.65
C VAL A 378 4.19 16.93 0.51
N ASP A 379 3.93 17.31 -0.74
CA ASP A 379 4.42 16.57 -1.91
C ASP A 379 5.94 16.63 -2.07
N ALA A 380 6.62 17.61 -1.49
CA ALA A 380 8.08 17.69 -1.45
C ALA A 380 8.75 16.50 -0.74
N PHE A 381 8.01 15.78 0.11
CA PHE A 381 8.54 14.63 0.85
C PHE A 381 8.46 13.30 0.09
N GLN A 382 7.71 13.22 -0.99
CA GLN A 382 7.47 11.96 -1.70
C GLN A 382 8.75 11.27 -2.23
N GLU A 383 9.78 12.04 -2.59
CA GLU A 383 11.02 11.49 -3.13
C GLU A 383 11.99 10.97 -2.04
N LYS A 384 11.67 11.13 -0.76
CA LYS A 384 12.50 10.63 0.34
C LYS A 384 12.38 9.12 0.57
N ILE A 385 11.32 8.49 0.07
CA ILE A 385 11.06 7.07 0.29
C ILE A 385 11.87 6.27 -0.72
N ASN A 386 12.84 5.49 -0.25
CA ASN A 386 13.64 4.59 -1.08
C ASN A 386 13.43 3.11 -0.67
N ALA A 387 14.12 2.21 -1.37
CA ALA A 387 13.95 0.77 -1.20
C ALA A 387 15.06 0.09 -0.37
N ASP A 388 15.87 0.85 0.39
CA ASP A 388 17.01 0.29 1.12
C ASP A 388 16.55 -0.45 2.39
N GLU A 389 16.67 -1.78 2.38
CA GLU A 389 16.44 -2.69 3.51
C GLU A 389 17.73 -3.25 4.11
N THR A 390 18.84 -2.56 3.96
CA THR A 390 20.13 -3.03 4.47
C THR A 390 20.18 -2.99 5.99
N LEU A 391 20.23 -4.16 6.62
CA LEU A 391 20.48 -4.30 8.05
C LEU A 391 21.98 -4.40 8.31
N SER A 392 22.55 -3.42 9.00
CA SER A 392 23.98 -3.31 9.26
C SER A 392 24.45 -4.22 10.39
N LEU A 393 25.66 -4.75 10.28
CA LEU A 393 26.36 -5.33 11.42
C LEU A 393 27.11 -4.22 12.16
N PRO A 394 27.07 -4.21 13.51
CA PRO A 394 27.81 -3.25 14.32
C PRO A 394 29.32 -3.60 14.34
N LYS A 395 30.05 -3.18 13.31
CA LYS A 395 31.49 -3.42 13.20
C LYS A 395 32.24 -2.68 14.32
N GLY A 396 33.15 -3.40 15.01
CA GLY A 396 33.99 -2.83 16.07
C GLY A 396 33.21 -2.40 17.32
N LYS A 397 31.96 -2.81 17.46
CA LYS A 397 31.11 -2.53 18.62
C LYS A 397 31.11 -3.69 19.59
N VAL A 398 30.97 -3.36 20.88
CA VAL A 398 30.96 -4.33 21.97
C VAL A 398 29.55 -4.67 22.44
N ILE A 399 29.41 -5.74 23.19
CA ILE A 399 28.12 -6.22 23.71
C ILE A 399 27.39 -5.13 24.49
N GLN A 400 28.10 -4.32 25.28
CA GLN A 400 27.47 -3.23 26.01
C GLN A 400 26.73 -2.25 25.09
N ASP A 401 27.32 -1.89 23.94
CA ASP A 401 26.65 -1.02 22.96
C ASP A 401 25.30 -1.59 22.52
N LEU A 402 25.21 -2.91 22.32
CA LEU A 402 23.96 -3.56 21.88
C LEU A 402 22.94 -3.69 23.02
N ILE A 403 23.42 -3.93 24.26
CA ILE A 403 22.58 -3.91 25.46
C ILE A 403 21.98 -2.51 25.63
N ASP A 404 22.76 -1.44 25.48
CA ASP A 404 22.29 -0.06 25.60
C ASP A 404 21.20 0.26 24.58
N VAL A 405 21.33 -0.24 23.34
CA VAL A 405 20.29 -0.11 22.31
C VAL A 405 19.01 -0.85 22.71
N LEU A 406 19.14 -2.08 23.23
CA LEU A 406 17.99 -2.88 23.69
C LEU A 406 17.28 -2.20 24.86
N GLU A 407 18.01 -1.74 25.85
CA GLU A 407 17.45 -1.08 27.05
C GLU A 407 16.84 0.28 26.73
N ARG A 408 17.36 1.00 25.74
CA ARG A 408 16.82 2.30 25.34
C ARG A 408 15.60 2.21 24.42
N HIS A 409 15.61 1.26 23.48
CA HIS A 409 14.65 1.25 22.36
C HIS A 409 13.76 0.02 22.27
N TYR A 410 14.02 -1.03 23.06
CA TYR A 410 13.29 -2.30 23.02
C TYR A 410 12.70 -2.70 24.38
N GLN A 411 12.45 -1.73 25.28
CA GLN A 411 11.81 -2.01 26.57
C GLN A 411 10.46 -2.71 26.40
N TRP A 412 9.71 -2.36 25.36
CA TRP A 412 8.47 -3.01 24.95
C TRP A 412 8.62 -4.51 24.64
N ALA A 413 9.83 -4.99 24.42
CA ALA A 413 10.14 -6.40 24.15
C ALA A 413 10.86 -7.07 25.32
N ILE A 414 11.88 -6.43 25.90
CA ILE A 414 12.73 -7.06 26.93
C ILE A 414 12.06 -7.15 28.29
N ASN A 415 11.03 -6.34 28.55
CA ASN A 415 10.26 -6.35 29.80
C ASN A 415 9.05 -7.31 29.77
N ILE A 416 8.79 -8.00 28.65
CA ILE A 416 7.68 -8.95 28.55
C ILE A 416 8.09 -10.30 29.14
N ASP A 417 7.30 -10.82 30.05
CA ASP A 417 7.39 -12.20 30.52
C ASP A 417 6.65 -13.14 29.55
N PHE A 418 7.40 -13.75 28.65
CA PHE A 418 6.86 -14.69 27.67
C PHE A 418 6.51 -16.07 28.22
N SER A 419 6.70 -16.32 29.51
CA SER A 419 6.19 -17.53 30.19
C SER A 419 4.71 -17.45 30.50
N GLN A 420 4.16 -16.23 30.57
CA GLN A 420 2.74 -16.02 30.82
C GLN A 420 1.89 -16.41 29.61
N PRO A 421 0.76 -17.12 29.81
CA PRO A 421 -0.10 -17.57 28.71
C PRO A 421 -0.55 -16.42 27.77
N ASP A 422 -0.88 -15.26 28.33
CA ASP A 422 -1.32 -14.09 27.56
C ASP A 422 -0.24 -13.50 26.66
N ASN A 423 1.04 -13.77 26.96
CA ASN A 423 2.20 -13.33 26.21
C ASN A 423 2.80 -14.44 25.32
N SER A 424 2.13 -15.60 25.22
CA SER A 424 2.65 -16.77 24.52
C SER A 424 2.29 -16.85 23.04
N HIS A 425 1.38 -16.01 22.56
CA HIS A 425 0.99 -15.98 21.16
C HIS A 425 2.08 -15.42 20.26
N TRP A 426 2.13 -15.88 19.01
CA TRP A 426 2.99 -15.36 17.95
C TRP A 426 2.47 -15.69 16.57
N PHE A 427 2.91 -14.95 15.58
CA PHE A 427 2.72 -15.29 14.18
C PHE A 427 3.72 -16.34 13.74
N TRP A 428 3.28 -17.23 12.90
CA TRP A 428 4.11 -18.09 12.08
C TRP A 428 3.42 -18.37 10.75
N TYR A 429 4.21 -18.76 9.78
CA TYR A 429 3.72 -19.18 8.48
C TYR A 429 4.54 -20.35 7.96
N ARG A 430 3.96 -21.12 7.07
CA ARG A 430 4.67 -22.20 6.40
C ARG A 430 5.48 -21.65 5.25
N SER A 431 6.79 -21.77 5.32
CA SER A 431 7.71 -21.25 4.32
C SER A 431 7.72 -22.06 3.02
N VAL A 432 7.36 -23.33 3.06
CA VAL A 432 7.40 -24.26 1.92
C VAL A 432 6.14 -24.19 1.08
N ASP A 433 4.98 -24.19 1.72
CA ASP A 433 3.68 -24.33 1.05
C ASP A 433 3.04 -22.96 0.73
N LYS A 434 3.68 -21.86 1.13
CA LYS A 434 3.16 -20.48 0.98
C LYS A 434 1.75 -20.31 1.58
N GLU A 435 1.43 -21.11 2.58
CA GLU A 435 0.16 -20.96 3.29
C GLU A 435 0.11 -19.62 4.05
N GLU A 436 -1.09 -19.15 4.29
CA GLU A 436 -1.30 -17.94 5.06
C GLU A 436 -0.81 -18.11 6.50
N PRO A 437 -0.28 -17.04 7.13
CA PRO A 437 0.14 -17.07 8.52
C PRO A 437 -1.02 -17.44 9.44
N ARG A 438 -0.68 -18.13 10.51
CA ARG A 438 -1.59 -18.44 11.60
C ARG A 438 -1.21 -17.62 12.82
N MET A 439 -2.19 -17.36 13.67
CA MET A 439 -1.99 -16.74 14.96
C MET A 439 -2.26 -17.76 16.06
N GLY A 440 -1.47 -17.70 17.13
CA GLY A 440 -1.62 -18.56 18.30
C GLY A 440 -0.35 -19.34 18.63
N VAL A 441 -0.47 -20.32 19.50
CA VAL A 441 0.65 -21.19 19.86
C VAL A 441 0.92 -22.15 18.71
N ARG A 442 2.20 -22.34 18.38
CA ARG A 442 2.64 -23.30 17.36
C ARG A 442 2.09 -24.70 17.70
N GLY A 443 1.28 -25.25 16.80
CA GLY A 443 0.61 -26.53 16.99
C GLY A 443 1.50 -27.74 16.70
N GLN A 444 0.94 -28.92 16.95
CA GLN A 444 1.55 -30.21 16.59
C GLN A 444 1.04 -30.75 15.25
N GLU A 445 0.40 -29.89 14.46
CA GLU A 445 -0.11 -30.26 13.15
C GLU A 445 1.00 -30.69 12.19
N PRO A 446 0.73 -31.54 11.22
CA PRO A 446 1.69 -31.91 10.19
C PRO A 446 2.24 -30.67 9.47
N GLY A 447 3.58 -30.52 9.43
CA GLY A 447 4.26 -29.39 8.83
C GLY A 447 4.49 -28.19 9.76
N ALA A 448 4.14 -28.27 11.05
CA ALA A 448 4.44 -27.23 12.03
C ALA A 448 5.95 -26.97 12.22
N ASP A 449 6.78 -27.95 11.92
CA ASP A 449 8.24 -27.85 11.89
C ASP A 449 8.76 -26.89 10.80
N ARG A 450 7.96 -26.63 9.77
CA ARG A 450 8.26 -25.71 8.66
C ARG A 450 7.76 -24.28 8.90
N GLU A 451 7.08 -24.05 10.02
CA GLU A 451 6.53 -22.76 10.36
C GLU A 451 7.62 -21.86 10.97
N LEU A 452 7.64 -20.60 10.53
CA LEU A 452 8.58 -19.59 11.01
C LEU A 452 7.87 -18.62 11.94
N ALA A 453 8.41 -18.45 13.14
CA ALA A 453 7.92 -17.44 14.06
C ALA A 453 8.35 -16.04 13.60
N LEU A 454 7.40 -15.11 13.56
CA LEU A 454 7.59 -13.71 13.17
C LEU A 454 7.55 -12.77 14.39
N ASP A 455 7.87 -13.30 15.55
CA ASP A 455 7.80 -12.62 16.84
C ASP A 455 9.11 -11.89 17.14
N ILE A 456 9.20 -10.65 16.75
CA ILE A 456 10.39 -9.82 16.96
C ILE A 456 10.60 -9.51 18.45
N ALA A 457 9.52 -9.27 19.20
CA ALA A 457 9.61 -9.01 20.64
C ALA A 457 10.29 -10.17 21.38
N ARG A 458 9.85 -11.40 21.11
CA ARG A 458 10.44 -12.60 21.71
C ARG A 458 11.90 -12.83 21.27
N GLN A 459 12.21 -12.55 20.01
CA GLN A 459 13.59 -12.69 19.52
C GLN A 459 14.52 -11.65 20.17
N ALA A 460 14.08 -10.39 20.32
CA ALA A 460 14.82 -9.34 21.00
C ALA A 460 15.02 -9.66 22.49
N ASN A 461 13.97 -10.17 23.17
CA ASN A 461 14.06 -10.62 24.56
C ASN A 461 15.09 -11.76 24.72
N LYS A 462 15.02 -12.79 23.86
CA LYS A 462 15.99 -13.89 23.88
C LYS A 462 17.42 -13.42 23.62
N LEU A 463 17.61 -12.48 22.71
CA LEU A 463 18.93 -11.86 22.48
C LEU A 463 19.41 -11.17 23.74
N TYR A 464 18.60 -10.33 24.36
CA TYR A 464 18.94 -9.60 25.59
C TYR A 464 19.37 -10.54 26.73
N LEU A 465 18.59 -11.58 26.98
CA LEU A 465 18.90 -12.60 27.97
C LEU A 465 20.21 -13.37 27.68
N ALA A 466 20.53 -13.57 26.40
CA ALA A 466 21.79 -14.21 26.00
C ALA A 466 23.00 -13.28 26.12
N LEU A 467 22.82 -11.97 26.01
CA LEU A 467 23.89 -10.98 26.14
C LEU A 467 24.26 -10.70 27.62
N LYS A 468 23.28 -10.72 28.53
CA LYS A 468 23.49 -10.40 29.96
C LYS A 468 24.61 -11.16 30.66
N PRO A 469 24.82 -12.49 30.48
CA PRO A 469 25.89 -13.24 31.09
C PRO A 469 27.25 -13.13 30.37
N THR A 470 27.30 -12.41 29.23
CA THR A 470 28.49 -12.33 28.37
C THR A 470 29.32 -11.12 28.77
N ASP A 471 30.65 -11.18 28.54
CA ASP A 471 31.56 -10.04 28.82
C ASP A 471 31.08 -8.80 28.03
N PRO A 472 30.74 -7.69 28.72
CA PRO A 472 30.30 -6.46 28.08
C PRO A 472 31.29 -5.87 27.07
N GLN A 473 32.58 -6.16 27.21
CA GLN A 473 33.64 -5.67 26.33
C GLN A 473 33.92 -6.61 25.13
N GLN A 474 33.29 -7.79 25.09
CA GLN A 474 33.44 -8.69 23.97
C GLN A 474 32.82 -8.05 22.70
N LEU A 475 33.47 -8.29 21.56
CA LEU A 475 32.92 -7.80 20.27
C LEU A 475 31.60 -8.52 19.90
N ILE A 476 30.62 -7.76 19.41
CA ILE A 476 29.35 -8.32 18.93
C ILE A 476 29.62 -9.33 17.80
N SER A 477 30.63 -9.09 16.95
CA SER A 477 31.00 -10.02 15.88
C SER A 477 31.43 -11.39 16.40
N GLU A 478 32.21 -11.44 17.50
CA GLU A 478 32.61 -12.70 18.13
C GLU A 478 31.42 -13.43 18.76
N PHE A 479 30.55 -12.69 19.46
CA PHE A 479 29.32 -13.27 20.00
C PHE A 479 28.47 -13.91 18.90
N ILE A 480 28.27 -13.22 17.77
CA ILE A 480 27.48 -13.73 16.64
C ILE A 480 28.15 -14.94 15.98
N LEU A 481 29.47 -14.99 15.87
CA LEU A 481 30.21 -16.16 15.37
C LEU A 481 30.00 -17.38 16.25
N ASN A 482 30.04 -17.18 17.58
CA ASN A 482 29.82 -18.25 18.56
C ASN A 482 28.34 -18.65 18.68
N GLN A 483 27.41 -17.72 18.40
CA GLN A 483 25.96 -17.93 18.50
C GLN A 483 25.23 -17.41 17.23
N PRO A 484 25.39 -18.06 16.07
CA PRO A 484 24.91 -17.56 14.78
C PRO A 484 23.38 -17.40 14.70
N LYS A 485 22.62 -18.09 15.53
CA LYS A 485 21.16 -17.93 15.66
C LYS A 485 20.70 -16.50 15.99
N TYR A 486 21.55 -15.70 16.64
CA TYR A 486 21.24 -14.32 16.98
C TYR A 486 21.69 -13.29 15.92
N ARG A 487 22.36 -13.73 14.85
CA ARG A 487 22.88 -12.81 13.81
C ARG A 487 21.82 -11.89 13.22
N SER A 488 20.67 -12.44 12.87
CA SER A 488 19.60 -11.69 12.22
C SER A 488 19.01 -10.64 13.15
N ILE A 489 18.65 -11.06 14.37
CA ILE A 489 18.03 -10.15 15.34
C ILE A 489 19.02 -9.09 15.86
N ALA A 490 20.30 -9.42 16.02
CA ALA A 490 21.31 -8.44 16.44
C ALA A 490 21.51 -7.32 15.39
N ARG A 491 21.54 -7.69 14.10
CA ARG A 491 21.59 -6.71 13.00
C ARG A 491 20.35 -5.82 12.99
N ARG A 492 19.17 -6.42 13.15
CA ARG A 492 17.91 -5.70 13.18
C ARG A 492 17.84 -4.73 14.36
N VAL A 493 18.10 -5.18 15.57
CA VAL A 493 18.08 -4.34 16.78
C VAL A 493 19.08 -3.19 16.64
N TRP A 494 20.29 -3.48 16.17
CA TRP A 494 21.28 -2.44 15.94
C TRP A 494 20.81 -1.40 14.93
N THR A 495 20.35 -1.84 13.76
CA THR A 495 19.93 -0.93 12.69
C THR A 495 18.71 -0.11 13.10
N MET A 496 17.67 -0.79 13.59
CA MET A 496 16.41 -0.13 13.93
C MET A 496 16.51 0.74 15.18
N GLY A 497 17.41 0.42 16.12
CA GLY A 497 17.71 1.28 17.26
C GLY A 497 18.24 2.67 16.87
N HIS A 498 18.88 2.78 15.70
CA HIS A 498 19.42 4.03 15.17
C HIS A 498 18.52 4.71 14.13
N LYS A 499 17.37 4.11 13.80
CA LYS A 499 16.38 4.72 12.92
C LYS A 499 15.46 5.68 13.69
N PRO A 500 14.89 6.73 13.06
CA PRO A 500 14.06 7.73 13.74
C PRO A 500 12.90 7.13 14.54
N LEU A 501 12.10 6.28 13.92
CA LEU A 501 10.95 5.63 14.56
C LEU A 501 11.26 4.20 15.04
N GLY A 502 12.25 3.55 14.44
CA GLY A 502 12.73 2.25 14.85
C GLY A 502 11.83 1.09 14.40
N ASP A 503 11.72 0.08 15.24
CA ASP A 503 10.98 -1.14 14.93
C ASP A 503 9.52 -1.05 15.38
N ILE A 504 8.65 -1.87 14.77
CA ILE A 504 7.25 -2.01 15.20
C ILE A 504 7.25 -2.47 16.65
N GLN A 505 6.66 -1.65 17.51
CA GLN A 505 6.54 -1.94 18.93
C GLN A 505 5.34 -2.83 19.19
N MET A 506 5.37 -3.48 20.31
CA MET A 506 4.45 -4.52 20.75
C MET A 506 4.74 -5.89 20.13
N ASN A 507 4.45 -6.89 20.88
CA ASN A 507 4.30 -8.24 20.39
C ASN A 507 3.07 -8.26 19.48
N VAL A 508 3.26 -8.39 18.17
CA VAL A 508 2.17 -8.44 17.17
C VAL A 508 1.13 -9.53 17.44
N LEU A 509 1.38 -10.35 18.44
CA LEU A 509 0.54 -11.47 18.85
C LEU A 509 -0.15 -11.24 20.20
N HIS A 510 0.00 -10.05 20.76
CA HIS A 510 -0.76 -9.68 21.94
C HIS A 510 -2.25 -9.57 21.62
N LYS A 511 -3.15 -9.77 22.61
CA LYS A 511 -4.61 -9.72 22.43
C LYS A 511 -5.10 -8.42 21.75
N THR A 512 -4.40 -7.31 21.99
CA THR A 512 -4.74 -6.00 21.44
C THR A 512 -4.08 -5.73 20.10
N ALA A 513 -2.97 -6.39 19.77
CA ALA A 513 -2.23 -6.21 18.52
C ALA A 513 -2.68 -7.25 17.48
N LEU A 514 -3.79 -7.03 16.83
CA LEU A 514 -4.34 -7.94 15.84
C LEU A 514 -3.54 -7.91 14.52
N PRO A 515 -3.44 -9.04 13.81
CA PRO A 515 -2.82 -9.10 12.48
C PRO A 515 -3.40 -8.08 11.50
N MET A 516 -4.67 -7.77 11.66
CA MET A 516 -5.41 -6.81 10.87
C MET A 516 -4.81 -5.39 10.97
N HIS A 517 -4.21 -5.02 12.10
CA HIS A 517 -3.53 -3.73 12.27
C HIS A 517 -2.35 -3.57 11.30
N LEU A 518 -1.51 -4.61 11.16
CA LEU A 518 -0.39 -4.59 10.21
C LEU A 518 -0.86 -4.59 8.76
N LEU A 519 -1.95 -5.31 8.46
CA LEU A 519 -2.55 -5.27 7.12
C LEU A 519 -3.04 -3.86 6.79
N ARG A 520 -3.75 -3.21 7.69
CA ARG A 520 -4.24 -1.85 7.48
C ARG A 520 -3.09 -0.86 7.31
N CYS A 521 -2.04 -0.94 8.12
CA CYS A 521 -0.84 -0.14 7.95
C CYS A 521 -0.24 -0.31 6.55
N LYS A 522 -0.08 -1.54 6.06
CA LYS A 522 0.41 -1.79 4.71
C LYS A 522 -0.49 -1.20 3.64
N LEU A 523 -1.80 -1.29 3.81
CA LEU A 523 -2.77 -0.75 2.84
C LEU A 523 -2.77 0.77 2.82
N SER A 524 -2.61 1.42 3.97
CA SER A 524 -2.46 2.88 4.03
C SER A 524 -1.16 3.34 3.36
N MET A 525 -0.06 2.60 3.53
CA MET A 525 1.20 2.83 2.86
C MET A 525 1.07 2.68 1.33
N PHE A 526 0.34 1.68 0.85
CA PHE A 526 0.09 1.50 -0.58
C PHE A 526 -0.89 2.53 -1.15
N GLY A 527 -1.83 3.02 -0.38
CA GLY A 527 -2.90 3.91 -0.84
C GLY A 527 -4.12 3.14 -1.33
N ALA A 528 -4.42 2.00 -0.70
CA ALA A 528 -5.65 1.27 -1.00
C ALA A 528 -6.88 2.07 -0.58
N THR A 529 -7.88 2.11 -1.45
CA THR A 529 -9.08 2.91 -1.26
C THR A 529 -10.22 2.13 -0.59
N LYS A 530 -10.21 0.81 -0.69
CA LYS A 530 -11.19 -0.05 -0.05
C LYS A 530 -10.50 -1.05 0.87
N PHE A 531 -10.96 -1.09 2.11
CA PHE A 531 -10.55 -2.06 3.11
C PHE A 531 -11.80 -2.77 3.62
N ASP A 532 -11.99 -4.02 3.20
CA ASP A 532 -13.16 -4.82 3.53
C ASP A 532 -12.70 -6.15 4.14
N PRO A 533 -12.62 -6.22 5.49
CA PRO A 533 -12.28 -7.46 6.17
C PRO A 533 -13.39 -8.50 6.00
N ARG A 534 -13.08 -9.60 5.33
CA ARG A 534 -14.00 -10.71 5.08
C ARG A 534 -13.92 -11.81 6.13
N SER A 535 -12.80 -11.88 6.82
CA SER A 535 -12.58 -12.76 7.97
C SER A 535 -11.38 -12.23 8.76
N ASP A 536 -11.06 -12.88 9.88
CA ASP A 536 -9.83 -12.66 10.63
C ASP A 536 -8.53 -12.97 9.86
N ARG A 537 -8.65 -13.57 8.66
CA ARG A 537 -7.52 -14.09 7.87
C ARG A 537 -7.29 -13.35 6.56
N TRP A 538 -8.27 -12.67 5.99
CA TRP A 538 -8.10 -11.98 4.72
C TRP A 538 -9.02 -10.77 4.56
N VAL A 539 -8.54 -9.83 3.75
CA VAL A 539 -9.16 -8.55 3.45
C VAL A 539 -9.27 -8.39 1.95
N ARG A 540 -10.40 -7.91 1.47
CA ARG A 540 -10.52 -7.40 0.10
C ARG A 540 -10.06 -5.95 0.08
N ILE A 541 -9.17 -5.64 -0.83
CA ILE A 541 -8.71 -4.26 -1.07
C ILE A 541 -8.85 -3.90 -2.54
N THR A 542 -8.95 -2.61 -2.81
CA THR A 542 -8.93 -2.05 -4.16
C THR A 542 -7.86 -0.96 -4.24
N LEU A 543 -7.03 -1.01 -5.27
CA LEU A 543 -6.04 -0.01 -5.60
C LEU A 543 -6.55 0.82 -6.77
N PHE A 544 -6.19 2.08 -6.84
CA PHE A 544 -6.59 3.03 -7.92
C PHE A 544 -8.10 3.24 -8.11
N GLN A 545 -8.94 2.84 -7.16
CA GLN A 545 -10.35 3.16 -7.21
C GLN A 545 -10.53 4.67 -7.01
N GLY A 546 -11.26 5.32 -7.92
CA GLY A 546 -11.42 6.78 -7.94
C GLY A 546 -10.23 7.55 -8.50
N ALA A 547 -9.17 6.87 -8.95
CA ALA A 547 -8.03 7.50 -9.60
C ALA A 547 -8.42 8.01 -11.01
N PRO A 548 -7.76 9.06 -11.52
CA PRO A 548 -7.93 9.50 -12.91
C PRO A 548 -7.58 8.35 -13.87
N LEU A 549 -8.14 8.37 -15.07
CA LEU A 549 -7.64 7.54 -16.17
C LEU A 549 -6.27 8.06 -16.61
N PHE A 550 -5.47 7.22 -17.27
CA PHE A 550 -4.14 7.65 -17.70
C PHE A 550 -4.20 8.90 -18.59
N ALA A 551 -5.17 8.99 -19.48
CA ALA A 551 -5.37 10.15 -20.34
C ALA A 551 -5.80 11.42 -19.58
N GLU A 552 -6.27 11.30 -18.35
CA GLU A 552 -6.77 12.41 -17.52
C GLU A 552 -5.74 12.87 -16.47
N VAL A 553 -4.68 12.09 -16.24
CA VAL A 553 -3.72 12.33 -15.16
C VAL A 553 -3.02 13.68 -15.30
N HIS A 554 -2.89 14.18 -16.54
CA HIS A 554 -2.29 15.47 -16.86
C HIS A 554 -3.28 16.65 -16.87
N SER A 555 -4.51 16.42 -16.42
CA SER A 555 -5.52 17.45 -16.28
C SER A 555 -5.44 18.10 -14.90
N ASP A 556 -5.38 19.43 -14.84
CA ASP A 556 -5.44 20.20 -13.59
C ASP A 556 -6.75 20.02 -12.84
N GLU A 557 -7.75 19.46 -13.49
CA GLU A 557 -9.10 19.26 -12.93
C GLU A 557 -9.27 17.91 -12.21
N TRP A 558 -8.34 16.96 -12.35
CA TRP A 558 -8.50 15.68 -11.68
C TRP A 558 -8.25 15.80 -10.17
N LEU A 559 -9.13 15.18 -9.42
CA LEU A 559 -9.02 15.05 -7.97
C LEU A 559 -9.03 13.57 -7.63
N PHE A 560 -7.88 13.03 -7.23
CA PHE A 560 -7.84 11.71 -6.64
C PHE A 560 -8.44 11.78 -5.23
N PRO A 561 -9.60 11.17 -4.99
CA PRO A 561 -10.26 11.30 -3.70
C PRO A 561 -9.48 10.59 -2.60
N LEU A 562 -9.37 11.23 -1.44
CA LEU A 562 -8.83 10.60 -0.23
C LEU A 562 -9.66 9.37 0.15
N LEU A 563 -10.97 9.50 0.03
CA LEU A 563 -11.96 8.46 0.25
C LEU A 563 -12.88 8.44 -1.00
N PRO A 564 -12.84 7.36 -1.79
CA PRO A 564 -13.66 7.28 -3.00
C PRO A 564 -15.14 7.16 -2.63
N ASP A 565 -15.97 7.82 -3.40
CA ASP A 565 -17.39 7.94 -3.16
C ASP A 565 -18.17 7.67 -4.45
N LEU A 566 -19.28 6.95 -4.33
CA LEU A 566 -20.30 6.77 -5.38
C LEU A 566 -21.53 7.67 -5.13
N SER A 567 -21.45 8.62 -4.19
CA SER A 567 -22.62 9.37 -3.75
C SER A 567 -23.22 10.28 -4.83
N LYS A 568 -24.52 10.45 -4.71
CA LYS A 568 -25.38 11.14 -5.65
C LYS A 568 -25.18 12.66 -5.72
N GLU A 569 -24.55 13.28 -4.70
CA GLU A 569 -24.61 14.74 -4.51
C GLU A 569 -23.40 15.52 -5.02
N GLN A 570 -22.29 14.87 -5.33
CA GLN A 570 -21.03 15.56 -5.70
C GLN A 570 -20.49 15.21 -7.10
N GLY A 571 -21.33 14.79 -8.01
CA GLY A 571 -20.88 14.30 -9.31
C GLY A 571 -20.61 12.80 -9.33
N GLY A 572 -20.94 12.10 -8.24
CA GLY A 572 -20.90 10.64 -8.17
C GLY A 572 -21.83 9.98 -9.20
N LEU A 573 -21.57 8.71 -9.45
CA LEU A 573 -22.37 7.90 -10.37
C LEU A 573 -23.82 7.83 -9.89
N THR A 574 -24.73 8.32 -10.70
CA THR A 574 -26.17 8.16 -10.49
C THR A 574 -26.78 7.46 -11.68
N HIS A 575 -27.84 6.65 -11.46
CA HIS A 575 -28.59 6.04 -12.55
C HIS A 575 -29.08 7.09 -13.56
N ASP A 576 -29.42 8.31 -13.12
CA ASP A 576 -29.92 9.39 -13.97
C ASP A 576 -28.84 10.07 -14.82
N ARG A 577 -27.55 9.94 -14.48
CA ARG A 577 -26.42 10.50 -15.26
C ARG A 577 -25.82 9.50 -16.24
N ILE A 578 -26.13 8.22 -16.08
CA ILE A 578 -25.55 7.11 -16.84
C ILE A 578 -26.57 6.59 -17.90
N ALA A 579 -27.86 6.88 -17.73
CA ALA A 579 -28.89 6.64 -18.72
C ALA A 579 -28.83 7.70 -19.82
#